data_96b2669368d86065fa9441eca19cd7c9
#
_entry.id   96b2669368d86065fa9441eca19cd7c9
#
_cell.length_a   1.000
_cell.length_b   1.000
_cell.length_c   1.000
_cell.angle_alpha   90.00
_cell.angle_beta   90.00
_cell.angle_gamma   90.00
#
_symmetry.space_group_name_H-M   'P 1'
#
loop_
_entity.id
_entity.type
_entity.pdbx_description
1 polymer ?
#
loop_
_entity_poly.entity_id
_entity_poly.type
_entity_poly.pdbx_seq_one_letter_code
_entity_poly.pdbx_strand_id
1 'polypeptide(L)'
;MKNLFFNLKDLKKLGKNSIIGKTVRIRYPELVSIGDNCIIDDFTYISTRLELENNVHISSGCKLIGGKKSQIIMKRFSTTAPNVVLAAGNDDYVSG
;
A
#
# COMPACT_ATOMS: atom_id res chain seq x y z
N MET A 1 -4.81 -8.07 15.10
CA MET A 1 -4.16 -8.20 13.78
C MET A 1 -2.66 -8.00 13.93
N LYS A 2 -1.86 -8.81 13.28
CA LYS A 2 -0.43 -8.77 13.46
C LYS A 2 0.25 -9.02 12.13
N ASN A 3 1.33 -8.32 11.85
CA ASN A 3 2.10 -8.53 10.62
C ASN A 3 3.47 -9.11 10.94
N LEU A 4 4.02 -9.92 10.04
CA LEU A 4 5.30 -10.61 10.27
C LEU A 4 6.51 -9.73 10.00
N PHE A 5 6.37 -8.67 9.23
CA PHE A 5 7.51 -7.92 8.74
C PHE A 5 7.63 -6.48 9.26
N PHE A 6 6.58 -5.90 9.77
CA PHE A 6 6.64 -4.54 10.31
C PHE A 6 5.62 -4.37 11.43
N ASN A 7 5.74 -3.30 12.19
CA ASN A 7 4.81 -3.03 13.27
C ASN A 7 3.71 -2.14 12.75
N LEU A 8 2.47 -2.55 12.92
CA LEU A 8 1.33 -1.79 12.43
C LEU A 8 1.26 -0.38 13.02
N LYS A 9 1.85 -0.19 14.20
CA LYS A 9 1.86 1.12 14.80
C LYS A 9 2.75 2.10 14.06
N ASP A 10 3.64 1.61 13.19
CA ASP A 10 4.52 2.49 12.44
C ASP A 10 3.83 3.07 11.20
N LEU A 11 2.66 2.60 10.86
CA LEU A 11 1.92 3.18 9.74
C LEU A 11 1.55 4.62 10.05
N LYS A 12 1.59 5.47 9.03
CA LYS A 12 1.22 6.86 9.20
C LYS A 12 -0.24 6.96 9.65
N LYS A 13 -1.09 6.12 9.12
CA LYS A 13 -2.50 6.05 9.52
C LYS A 13 -3.02 4.66 9.23
N LEU A 14 -3.80 4.11 10.13
CA LEU A 14 -4.54 2.87 9.90
C LEU A 14 -5.98 3.11 10.35
N GLY A 15 -6.90 3.10 9.40
CA GLY A 15 -8.30 3.37 9.68
C GLY A 15 -9.02 2.22 10.33
N LYS A 16 -10.31 2.40 10.62
CA LYS A 16 -11.10 1.43 11.35
C LYS A 16 -11.46 0.28 10.44
N ASN A 17 -11.48 -0.92 10.99
CA ASN A 17 -11.92 -2.12 10.29
C ASN A 17 -11.09 -2.47 9.06
N SER A 18 -9.90 -1.93 8.94
CA SER A 18 -9.03 -2.28 7.83
C SER A 18 -8.21 -3.52 8.19
N ILE A 19 -7.96 -4.36 7.20
CA ILE A 19 -7.27 -5.62 7.39
C ILE A 19 -6.01 -5.64 6.54
N ILE A 20 -4.90 -6.00 7.15
CA ILE A 20 -3.64 -6.16 6.46
C ILE A 20 -3.17 -7.59 6.70
N GLY A 21 -2.98 -8.35 5.64
CA GLY A 21 -2.51 -9.72 5.75
C GLY A 21 -1.16 -9.83 6.42
N LYS A 22 -0.90 -10.96 7.10
CA LYS A 22 0.32 -11.13 7.89
C LYS A 22 1.58 -11.06 7.04
N THR A 23 1.48 -11.42 5.78
CA THR A 23 2.62 -11.49 4.88
C THR A 23 2.75 -10.27 3.97
N VAL A 24 1.94 -9.25 4.18
CA VAL A 24 2.09 -8.00 3.46
C VAL A 24 3.37 -7.33 3.94
N ARG A 25 4.23 -6.93 3.01
CA ARG A 25 5.47 -6.28 3.37
C ARG A 25 5.42 -4.83 2.96
N ILE A 26 5.58 -3.92 3.89
CA ILE A 26 5.60 -2.48 3.63
C ILE A 26 6.97 -1.99 4.03
N ARG A 27 7.72 -1.51 3.05
CA ARG A 27 9.11 -1.09 3.30
C ARG A 27 9.19 0.20 4.10
N TYR A 28 8.25 1.12 3.89
CA TYR A 28 8.26 2.41 4.56
C TYR A 28 6.91 2.66 5.23
N PRO A 29 6.61 1.96 6.32
CA PRO A 29 5.28 2.07 6.96
C PRO A 29 4.91 3.51 7.33
N GLU A 30 5.89 4.31 7.71
CA GLU A 30 5.65 5.69 8.09
C GLU A 30 5.17 6.57 6.93
N LEU A 31 5.26 6.07 5.71
CA LEU A 31 4.80 6.79 4.52
C LEU A 31 3.48 6.24 3.98
N VAL A 32 2.84 5.35 4.72
CA VAL A 32 1.63 4.69 4.25
C VAL A 32 0.43 5.07 5.12
N SER A 33 -0.60 5.61 4.47
CA SER A 33 -1.86 5.94 5.13
C SER A 33 -2.95 5.03 4.60
N ILE A 34 -3.67 4.38 5.47
CA ILE A 34 -4.74 3.46 5.10
C ILE A 34 -6.05 3.97 5.70
N GLY A 35 -7.04 4.16 4.87
CA GLY A 35 -8.35 4.62 5.31
C GLY A 35 -9.15 3.52 6.02
N ASP A 36 -10.47 3.71 6.12
CA ASP A 36 -11.35 2.77 6.80
C ASP A 36 -11.79 1.67 5.85
N ASN A 37 -12.03 0.50 6.39
CA ASN A 37 -12.59 -0.62 5.64
C ASN A 37 -11.76 -1.03 4.43
N CYS A 38 -10.44 -0.91 4.53
CA CYS A 38 -9.55 -1.31 3.47
C CYS A 38 -9.07 -2.74 3.72
N ILE A 39 -8.69 -3.42 2.65
CA ILE A 39 -8.10 -4.75 2.75
C ILE A 39 -6.84 -4.75 1.90
N ILE A 40 -5.73 -5.18 2.48
CA ILE A 40 -4.51 -5.46 1.74
C ILE A 40 -4.21 -6.94 1.96
N ASP A 41 -4.39 -7.72 0.91
CA ASP A 41 -4.25 -9.17 1.01
C ASP A 41 -2.79 -9.62 1.01
N ASP A 42 -2.59 -10.86 1.42
CA ASP A 42 -1.28 -11.44 1.63
C ASP A 42 -0.36 -11.37 0.43
N PHE A 43 0.92 -11.40 0.69
CA PHE A 43 1.99 -11.42 -0.31
C PHE A 43 2.08 -10.14 -1.15
N THR A 44 1.38 -9.09 -0.76
CA THR A 44 1.50 -7.77 -1.39
C THR A 44 2.75 -7.09 -0.87
N TYR A 45 3.47 -6.42 -1.76
CA TYR A 45 4.68 -5.68 -1.40
C TYR A 45 4.51 -4.21 -1.75
N ILE A 46 4.79 -3.33 -0.80
CA ILE A 46 4.64 -1.90 -0.96
C ILE A 46 5.96 -1.22 -0.62
N SER A 47 6.56 -0.53 -1.59
CA SER A 47 7.79 0.18 -1.39
C SER A 47 7.74 1.60 -1.91
N THR A 48 6.65 2.28 -1.70
CA THR A 48 6.46 3.66 -2.10
C THR A 48 5.58 4.35 -1.06
N ARG A 49 5.47 5.65 -1.13
CA ARG A 49 4.51 6.40 -0.36
C ARG A 49 3.12 6.02 -0.87
N LEU A 50 2.20 5.72 0.01
CA LEU A 50 0.90 5.22 -0.38
C LEU A 50 -0.21 5.87 0.43
N GLU A 51 -1.29 6.23 -0.24
CA GLU A 51 -2.48 6.67 0.44
C GLU A 51 -3.65 5.87 -0.09
N LEU A 52 -4.32 5.14 0.77
CA LEU A 52 -5.56 4.45 0.43
C LEU A 52 -6.72 5.21 1.05
N GLU A 53 -7.65 5.65 0.24
CA GLU A 53 -8.90 6.20 0.74
C GLU A 53 -9.76 5.05 1.27
N ASN A 54 -10.97 5.32 1.74
CA ASN A 54 -11.81 4.29 2.35
C ASN A 54 -12.27 3.23 1.35
N ASN A 55 -12.47 2.04 1.82
CA ASN A 55 -13.06 0.94 1.03
C ASN A 55 -12.19 0.55 -0.19
N VAL A 56 -10.89 0.56 -0.04
CA VAL A 56 -9.97 0.13 -1.08
C VAL A 56 -9.55 -1.30 -0.80
N HIS A 57 -9.50 -2.13 -1.84
CA HIS A 57 -9.07 -3.52 -1.69
C HIS A 57 -7.90 -3.78 -2.63
N ILE A 58 -6.77 -4.15 -2.06
CA ILE A 58 -5.61 -4.58 -2.81
C ILE A 58 -5.54 -6.10 -2.71
N SER A 59 -5.73 -6.78 -3.84
CA SER A 59 -5.75 -8.23 -3.87
C SER A 59 -4.34 -8.81 -3.70
N SER A 60 -4.25 -10.12 -3.47
CA SER A 60 -3.00 -10.76 -3.08
C SER A 60 -1.93 -10.65 -4.14
N GLY A 61 -0.71 -10.62 -3.69
CA GLY A 61 0.47 -10.66 -4.58
C GLY A 61 0.74 -9.41 -5.37
N CYS A 62 0.07 -8.30 -5.06
CA CYS A 62 0.30 -7.05 -5.77
C CYS A 62 1.62 -6.41 -5.36
N LYS A 63 2.20 -5.61 -6.25
CA LYS A 63 3.42 -4.91 -5.96
C LYS A 63 3.22 -3.44 -6.28
N LEU A 64 3.33 -2.59 -5.26
CA LEU A 64 3.19 -1.15 -5.40
C LEU A 64 4.56 -0.55 -5.11
N ILE A 65 5.28 -0.18 -6.15
CA ILE A 65 6.69 0.15 -6.02
C ILE A 65 7.02 1.55 -6.54
N GLY A 66 8.05 2.13 -6.04
CA GLY A 66 8.46 3.45 -6.48
C GLY A 66 9.48 4.17 -5.62
N GLY A 67 9.64 3.80 -4.38
CA GLY A 67 10.59 4.46 -3.49
C GLY A 67 9.98 5.59 -2.68
N LYS A 68 10.80 6.26 -1.87
CA LYS A 68 10.31 7.24 -0.92
C LYS A 68 9.78 8.52 -1.55
N LYS A 69 10.24 8.86 -2.73
CA LYS A 69 9.84 10.13 -3.35
C LYS A 69 8.67 9.97 -4.31
N SER A 70 8.23 8.77 -4.53
CA SER A 70 7.08 8.51 -5.39
C SER A 70 5.84 8.27 -4.54
N GLN A 71 4.67 8.44 -5.11
CA GLN A 71 3.43 8.25 -4.37
C GLN A 71 2.37 7.58 -5.23
N ILE A 72 1.62 6.70 -4.63
CA ILE A 72 0.44 6.11 -5.23
C ILE A 72 -0.75 6.50 -4.35
N ILE A 73 -1.81 7.02 -4.97
CA ILE A 73 -3.05 7.32 -4.27
C ILE A 73 -4.14 6.48 -4.88
N MET A 74 -4.80 5.66 -4.07
CA MET A 74 -5.94 4.87 -4.53
C MET A 74 -7.21 5.46 -3.96
N LYS A 75 -8.09 5.89 -4.84
CA LYS A 75 -9.33 6.54 -4.45
C LYS A 75 -10.32 5.53 -3.91
N ARG A 76 -11.30 6.03 -3.14
CA ARG A 76 -12.30 5.16 -2.50
C ARG A 76 -12.92 4.18 -3.48
N PHE A 77 -13.19 2.99 -3.00
CA PHE A 77 -13.79 1.90 -3.76
C PHE A 77 -12.91 1.36 -4.90
N SER A 78 -11.63 1.74 -4.95
CA SER A 78 -10.71 1.16 -5.92
C SER A 78 -10.37 -0.26 -5.52
N THR A 79 -10.08 -1.08 -6.50
CA THR A 79 -9.65 -2.44 -6.23
C THR A 79 -8.62 -2.84 -7.27
N THR A 80 -7.72 -3.74 -6.92
CA THR A 80 -6.77 -4.31 -7.87
C THR A 80 -7.08 -5.78 -8.07
N ALA A 81 -6.78 -6.30 -9.23
CA ALA A 81 -6.77 -7.74 -9.43
C ALA A 81 -5.52 -8.34 -8.75
N PRO A 82 -5.47 -9.66 -8.53
CA PRO A 82 -4.28 -10.26 -7.96
C PRO A 82 -3.05 -10.07 -8.86
N ASN A 83 -1.90 -9.96 -8.23
CA ASN A 83 -0.60 -9.88 -8.90
C ASN A 83 -0.41 -8.66 -9.81
N VAL A 84 -1.17 -7.60 -9.60
CA VAL A 84 -1.00 -6.37 -10.36
C VAL A 84 0.26 -5.65 -9.88
N VAL A 85 1.00 -5.07 -10.79
CA VAL A 85 2.15 -4.24 -10.45
C VAL A 85 1.82 -2.79 -10.78
N LEU A 86 1.89 -1.93 -9.78
CA LEU A 86 1.72 -0.50 -9.94
C LEU A 86 3.07 0.14 -9.64
N ALA A 87 3.67 0.76 -10.64
CA ALA A 87 4.96 1.40 -10.47
C ALA A 87 4.78 2.90 -10.52
N ALA A 88 5.11 3.57 -9.43
CA ALA A 88 5.05 5.02 -9.37
C ALA A 88 6.41 5.56 -9.76
N GLY A 89 6.45 6.44 -10.73
CA GLY A 89 7.69 7.01 -11.19
C GLY A 89 8.03 8.30 -10.49
N ASN A 90 9.26 8.73 -10.69
CA ASN A 90 9.69 10.01 -10.21
C ASN A 90 9.70 10.89 -11.42
N ASP A 91 8.93 11.93 -11.40
CA ASP A 91 8.82 12.77 -12.54
C ASP A 91 10.04 13.48 -12.94
N ASP A 92 11.08 13.36 -12.18
CA ASP A 92 12.22 14.07 -12.53
C ASP A 92 12.96 13.36 -13.56
N TYR A 93 12.66 12.11 -13.93
CA TYR A 93 13.43 11.48 -14.73
C TYR A 93 13.08 11.84 -16.01
N VAL A 94 13.93 12.13 -16.71
CA VAL A 94 13.78 12.66 -17.86
C VAL A 94 13.93 11.79 -18.83
N SER A 95 13.42 11.07 -19.11
CA SER A 95 13.63 10.26 -20.07
C SER A 95 13.50 10.79 -21.22
N GLY A 96 13.67 11.55 -21.20
CA GLY A 96 13.49 12.02 -22.45
C GLY A 96 12.45 11.34 -22.82
#